data_36702f597a44cb5ff56a254770a6b5f7
#
_entry.id   36702f597a44cb5ff56a254770a6b5f7
#
_cell.length_a   1.000
_cell.length_b   1.000
_cell.length_c   1.000
_cell.angle_alpha   90.00
_cell.angle_beta   90.00
_cell.angle_gamma   90.00
#
_symmetry.space_group_name_H-M   'P 1'
#
loop_
_entity.id
_entity.type
_entity.pdbx_description
1 polymer ?
#
loop_
_entity_poly.entity_id
_entity_poly.type
_entity_poly.pdbx_seq_one_letter_code
_entity_poly.pdbx_strand_id
1 'polypeptide(L)'
;MEGLSILIPTYNYCCMKLVRDLHEQALLINIPFEILVADDGSNDIITIKNNEVINSLSHCRYIRREQNTGRAAIRNFLVQQSAYSLLLFLDGDSKITHSDFLHNYLETDAPVVDGGVTLFLDKDLSNNLRYKYEFANKDRHTAIQRQSRPYQHFRTTNFMVSRDIMILHPFDERYRYYGYEDVAFGKVLQENNIDICHIDNPICMEGLEDNPDFVRKTEEGLQTLFRFKEELKDYSHMLTTLHQTNSMTIKCIQLFHQLFGGLERKNLTGRHPSLLIFKLYKLGYYLCYAKRQSSSTSL
;
A
#
# COMPACT_ATOMS: atom_id res chain seq x y z
N MET A 1 -5.97 7.68 -25.57
CA MET A 1 -4.74 7.89 -26.36
C MET A 1 -3.69 6.90 -25.89
N GLU A 2 -2.94 6.30 -26.79
CA GLU A 2 -1.80 5.48 -26.42
C GLU A 2 -0.73 6.35 -25.75
N GLY A 3 -0.18 5.87 -24.65
CA GLY A 3 0.82 6.56 -23.85
C GLY A 3 0.76 6.14 -22.38
N LEU A 4 1.64 6.73 -21.57
CA LEU A 4 1.83 6.38 -20.17
C LEU A 4 1.48 7.56 -19.25
N SER A 5 0.54 7.38 -18.33
CA SER A 5 0.31 8.29 -17.19
C SER A 5 0.93 7.69 -15.93
N ILE A 6 1.93 8.35 -15.37
CA ILE A 6 2.53 7.99 -14.08
C ILE A 6 1.78 8.74 -12.99
N LEU A 7 1.16 8.01 -12.07
CA LEU A 7 0.19 8.49 -11.10
C LEU A 7 0.73 8.34 -9.67
N ILE A 8 0.98 9.45 -9.00
CA ILE A 8 1.63 9.49 -7.69
C ILE A 8 0.70 10.17 -6.68
N PRO A 9 -0.02 9.40 -5.83
CA PRO A 9 -0.72 9.96 -4.68
C PRO A 9 0.30 10.35 -3.60
N THR A 10 0.12 11.51 -2.97
CA THR A 10 0.97 11.95 -1.86
C THR A 10 0.16 12.63 -0.75
N TYR A 11 0.67 12.55 0.48
CA TYR A 11 0.15 13.27 1.64
C TYR A 11 1.27 13.55 2.64
N ASN A 12 1.54 14.83 2.91
CA ASN A 12 2.61 15.29 3.79
C ASN A 12 3.99 14.66 3.48
N TYR A 13 4.28 14.42 2.20
CA TYR A 13 5.54 13.84 1.74
C TYR A 13 6.04 14.54 0.49
N CYS A 14 7.35 14.86 0.46
CA CYS A 14 8.00 15.47 -0.69
C CYS A 14 8.44 14.40 -1.69
N CYS A 15 7.72 14.29 -2.82
CA CYS A 15 8.01 13.31 -3.88
C CYS A 15 8.84 13.87 -5.04
N MET A 16 9.41 15.08 -4.91
CA MET A 16 10.15 15.75 -5.98
C MET A 16 11.30 14.90 -6.55
N LYS A 17 12.02 14.16 -5.68
CA LYS A 17 13.10 13.29 -6.11
C LYS A 17 12.58 12.14 -6.97
N LEU A 18 11.52 11.45 -6.52
CA LEU A 18 10.86 10.37 -7.27
C LEU A 18 10.42 10.88 -8.65
N VAL A 19 9.80 12.06 -8.70
CA VAL A 19 9.33 12.66 -9.96
C VAL A 19 10.47 12.95 -10.90
N ARG A 20 11.62 13.46 -10.42
CA ARG A 20 12.80 13.68 -11.26
C ARG A 20 13.38 12.39 -11.82
N ASP A 21 13.57 11.38 -10.97
CA ASP A 21 14.10 10.08 -11.36
C ASP A 21 13.20 9.43 -12.44
N LEU A 22 11.87 9.55 -12.31
CA LEU A 22 10.90 9.07 -13.31
C LEU A 22 10.89 9.92 -14.58
N HIS A 23 10.95 11.24 -14.45
CA HIS A 23 10.95 12.15 -15.59
C HIS A 23 12.16 11.94 -16.49
N GLU A 24 13.35 11.73 -15.91
CA GLU A 24 14.57 11.43 -16.65
C GLU A 24 14.43 10.13 -17.46
N GLN A 25 13.85 9.07 -16.90
CA GLN A 25 13.57 7.83 -17.63
C GLN A 25 12.46 8.01 -18.66
N ALA A 26 11.42 8.77 -18.35
CA ALA A 26 10.28 8.99 -19.24
C ALA A 26 10.65 9.79 -20.50
N LEU A 27 11.65 10.66 -20.42
CA LEU A 27 12.20 11.35 -21.60
C LEU A 27 12.93 10.42 -22.58
N LEU A 28 13.28 9.20 -22.16
CA LEU A 28 13.98 8.21 -22.98
C LEU A 28 13.04 7.16 -23.59
N ILE A 29 11.79 7.08 -23.15
CA ILE A 29 10.80 6.17 -23.75
C ILE A 29 10.23 6.78 -25.05
N ASN A 30 9.84 5.91 -26.00
CA ASN A 30 9.36 6.30 -27.32
C ASN A 30 7.82 6.44 -27.41
N ILE A 31 7.14 6.68 -26.26
CA ILE A 31 5.70 6.91 -26.22
C ILE A 31 5.38 8.20 -25.47
N PRO A 32 4.27 8.87 -25.77
CA PRO A 32 3.82 10.03 -25.00
C PRO A 32 3.64 9.69 -23.53
N PHE A 33 4.01 10.61 -22.63
CA PHE A 33 3.85 10.41 -21.21
C PHE A 33 3.40 11.66 -20.46
N GLU A 34 2.89 11.47 -19.26
CA GLU A 34 2.69 12.51 -18.25
C GLU A 34 2.98 11.95 -16.85
N ILE A 35 3.35 12.83 -15.92
CA ILE A 35 3.49 12.51 -14.50
C ILE A 35 2.51 13.37 -13.72
N LEU A 36 1.55 12.74 -13.06
CA LEU A 36 0.53 13.40 -12.25
C LEU A 36 0.77 13.10 -10.78
N VAL A 37 1.04 14.13 -10.01
CA VAL A 37 1.14 14.04 -8.55
C VAL A 37 -0.11 14.65 -7.96
N ALA A 38 -0.89 13.86 -7.23
CA ALA A 38 -2.06 14.36 -6.51
C ALA A 38 -1.80 14.37 -5.00
N ASP A 39 -1.89 15.56 -4.42
CA ASP A 39 -1.76 15.79 -2.98
C ASP A 39 -3.14 15.70 -2.32
N ASP A 40 -3.31 14.74 -1.43
CA ASP A 40 -4.57 14.47 -0.74
C ASP A 40 -4.79 15.39 0.48
N GLY A 41 -4.63 16.69 0.29
CA GLY A 41 -4.91 17.69 1.32
C GLY A 41 -3.81 17.81 2.37
N SER A 42 -2.54 17.80 1.96
CA SER A 42 -1.41 18.06 2.87
C SER A 42 -1.53 19.39 3.61
N ASN A 43 -1.05 19.40 4.85
CA ASN A 43 -1.01 20.57 5.71
C ASN A 43 0.43 21.04 6.03
N ASP A 44 1.45 20.30 5.64
CA ASP A 44 2.85 20.72 5.74
C ASP A 44 3.21 21.66 4.59
N ILE A 45 3.33 22.95 4.92
CA ILE A 45 3.60 24.04 3.97
C ILE A 45 4.94 23.83 3.24
N ILE A 46 5.95 23.29 3.92
CA ILE A 46 7.27 23.07 3.32
C ILE A 46 7.18 22.00 2.25
N THR A 47 6.55 20.89 2.56
CA THR A 47 6.30 19.79 1.62
C THR A 47 5.49 20.27 0.41
N ILE A 48 4.43 21.05 0.63
CA ILE A 48 3.60 21.61 -0.45
C ILE A 48 4.44 22.47 -1.39
N LYS A 49 5.20 23.43 -0.87
CA LYS A 49 6.07 24.32 -1.69
C LYS A 49 7.13 23.54 -2.47
N ASN A 50 7.71 22.51 -1.87
CA ASN A 50 8.69 21.66 -2.55
C ASN A 50 8.04 20.87 -3.69
N ASN A 51 6.84 20.37 -3.50
CA ASN A 51 6.11 19.62 -4.54
C ASN A 51 5.57 20.57 -5.64
N GLU A 52 5.24 21.83 -5.37
CA GLU A 52 4.83 22.81 -6.40
C GLU A 52 5.88 23.00 -7.50
N VAL A 53 7.17 22.77 -7.20
CA VAL A 53 8.27 22.83 -8.18
C VAL A 53 8.09 21.79 -9.29
N ILE A 54 7.33 20.70 -9.06
CA ILE A 54 7.01 19.68 -10.07
C ILE A 54 6.38 20.31 -11.32
N ASN A 55 5.57 21.35 -11.16
CA ASN A 55 4.93 22.07 -12.26
C ASN A 55 5.92 22.80 -13.21
N SER A 56 7.19 22.90 -12.85
CA SER A 56 8.24 23.45 -13.73
C SER A 56 8.84 22.40 -14.68
N LEU A 57 8.58 21.11 -14.46
CA LEU A 57 9.04 20.04 -15.33
C LEU A 57 8.03 19.82 -16.46
N SER A 58 8.54 19.58 -17.68
CA SER A 58 7.70 19.26 -18.84
C SER A 58 6.90 17.98 -18.57
N HIS A 59 5.64 17.92 -19.03
CA HIS A 59 4.76 16.77 -18.88
C HIS A 59 4.47 16.38 -17.41
N CYS A 60 4.77 17.24 -16.43
CA CYS A 60 4.52 16.99 -15.01
C CYS A 60 3.48 17.96 -14.48
N ARG A 61 2.62 17.48 -13.61
CA ARG A 61 1.58 18.28 -12.97
C ARG A 61 1.39 17.88 -11.51
N TYR A 62 1.49 18.85 -10.59
CA TYR A 62 1.12 18.70 -9.18
C TYR A 62 -0.27 19.28 -8.97
N ILE A 63 -1.17 18.48 -8.42
CA ILE A 63 -2.59 18.82 -8.21
C ILE A 63 -2.88 18.69 -6.72
N ARG A 64 -3.18 19.82 -6.07
CA ARG A 64 -3.53 19.82 -4.66
C ARG A 64 -5.04 19.74 -4.47
N ARG A 65 -5.47 18.85 -3.59
CA ARG A 65 -6.84 18.76 -3.11
C ARG A 65 -6.99 19.52 -1.78
N GLU A 66 -8.20 19.96 -1.47
CA GLU A 66 -8.48 20.72 -0.24
C GLU A 66 -8.51 19.84 1.01
N GLN A 67 -8.92 18.56 0.85
CA GLN A 67 -9.16 17.65 1.97
C GLN A 67 -8.59 16.27 1.68
N ASN A 68 -8.14 15.60 2.75
CA ASN A 68 -7.76 14.20 2.70
C ASN A 68 -9.01 13.33 2.55
N THR A 69 -9.06 12.55 1.47
CA THR A 69 -10.17 11.66 1.12
C THR A 69 -9.80 10.19 1.21
N GLY A 70 -8.53 9.89 1.44
CA GLY A 70 -8.02 8.54 1.60
C GLY A 70 -7.47 7.92 0.31
N ARG A 71 -6.76 6.80 0.49
CA ARG A 71 -5.93 6.16 -0.54
C ARG A 71 -6.70 5.70 -1.78
N ALA A 72 -7.90 5.18 -1.61
CA ALA A 72 -8.75 4.76 -2.72
C ALA A 72 -9.22 5.95 -3.55
N ALA A 73 -9.78 6.96 -2.91
CA ALA A 73 -10.34 8.13 -3.57
C ALA A 73 -9.30 8.98 -4.31
N ILE A 74 -8.08 9.12 -3.74
CA ILE A 74 -7.01 9.87 -4.42
C ILE A 74 -6.50 9.13 -5.66
N ARG A 75 -6.44 7.79 -5.65
CA ARG A 75 -6.07 7.01 -6.85
C ARG A 75 -7.15 7.09 -7.92
N ASN A 76 -8.43 6.99 -7.56
CA ASN A 76 -9.54 7.19 -8.50
C ASN A 76 -9.52 8.60 -9.11
N PHE A 77 -9.25 9.61 -8.30
CA PHE A 77 -9.08 10.98 -8.79
C PHE A 77 -7.95 11.08 -9.82
N LEU A 78 -6.79 10.46 -9.58
CA LEU A 78 -5.67 10.44 -10.52
C LEU A 78 -6.07 9.78 -11.86
N VAL A 79 -6.83 8.68 -11.83
CA VAL A 79 -7.37 8.04 -13.05
C VAL A 79 -8.23 9.03 -13.87
N GLN A 80 -9.07 9.80 -13.20
CA GLN A 80 -9.93 10.79 -13.87
C GLN A 80 -9.11 11.94 -14.49
N GLN A 81 -7.96 12.29 -13.90
CA GLN A 81 -7.08 13.34 -14.39
C GLN A 81 -6.13 12.87 -15.49
N SER A 82 -5.96 11.55 -15.67
CA SER A 82 -5.02 10.95 -16.60
C SER A 82 -5.50 11.00 -18.06
N ALA A 83 -4.57 11.20 -19.00
CA ALA A 83 -4.86 11.31 -20.43
C ALA A 83 -4.60 10.02 -21.22
N TYR A 84 -3.73 9.13 -20.72
CA TYR A 84 -3.22 8.00 -21.48
C TYR A 84 -3.83 6.66 -21.07
N SER A 85 -3.63 5.64 -21.91
CA SER A 85 -4.23 4.31 -21.79
C SER A 85 -3.52 3.40 -20.79
N LEU A 86 -2.23 3.61 -20.53
CA LEU A 86 -1.47 2.90 -19.51
C LEU A 86 -1.31 3.78 -18.28
N LEU A 87 -1.60 3.23 -17.12
CA LEU A 87 -1.52 3.91 -15.82
C LEU A 87 -0.49 3.20 -14.96
N LEU A 88 0.59 3.89 -14.58
CA LEU A 88 1.58 3.40 -13.62
C LEU A 88 1.37 4.11 -12.29
N PHE A 89 0.95 3.38 -11.26
CA PHE A 89 0.80 3.89 -9.91
C PHE A 89 2.05 3.66 -9.07
N LEU A 90 2.48 4.70 -8.36
CA LEU A 90 3.60 4.65 -7.41
C LEU A 90 3.26 5.45 -6.17
N ASP A 91 3.45 4.87 -4.98
CA ASP A 91 3.32 5.64 -3.74
C ASP A 91 4.41 6.72 -3.67
N GLY A 92 4.08 7.91 -3.17
CA GLY A 92 4.96 9.08 -3.20
C GLY A 92 6.26 8.95 -2.39
N ASP A 93 6.31 8.02 -1.43
CA ASP A 93 7.47 7.67 -0.60
C ASP A 93 8.36 6.57 -1.20
N SER A 94 8.19 6.30 -2.50
CA SER A 94 8.96 5.33 -3.27
C SER A 94 10.26 5.92 -3.81
N LYS A 95 11.26 5.05 -4.01
CA LYS A 95 12.51 5.37 -4.71
C LYS A 95 12.78 4.37 -5.81
N ILE A 96 13.09 4.88 -6.98
CA ILE A 96 13.56 4.07 -8.11
C ILE A 96 15.00 3.65 -7.87
N THR A 97 15.31 2.38 -8.11
CA THR A 97 16.63 1.79 -7.81
C THR A 97 17.46 1.44 -9.05
N HIS A 98 16.85 1.51 -10.25
CA HIS A 98 17.51 1.16 -11.51
C HIS A 98 17.00 1.98 -12.70
N SER A 99 17.82 2.12 -13.73
CA SER A 99 17.60 3.01 -14.88
C SER A 99 16.58 2.51 -15.90
N ASP A 100 16.27 1.24 -15.89
CA ASP A 100 15.36 0.54 -16.81
C ASP A 100 13.97 0.27 -16.22
N PHE A 101 13.62 0.99 -15.15
CA PHE A 101 12.38 0.79 -14.41
C PHE A 101 11.12 0.97 -15.28
N LEU A 102 11.04 2.05 -16.05
CA LEU A 102 9.89 2.28 -16.94
C LEU A 102 9.91 1.33 -18.14
N HIS A 103 11.09 1.03 -18.67
CA HIS A 103 11.26 0.10 -19.79
C HIS A 103 10.72 -1.30 -19.44
N ASN A 104 11.05 -1.82 -18.26
CA ASN A 104 10.60 -3.14 -17.81
C ASN A 104 9.07 -3.26 -17.74
N TYR A 105 8.38 -2.18 -17.39
CA TYR A 105 6.92 -2.15 -17.44
C TYR A 105 6.38 -2.19 -18.88
N LEU A 106 6.98 -1.41 -19.77
CA LEU A 106 6.51 -1.28 -21.16
C LEU A 106 6.76 -2.54 -21.99
N GLU A 107 7.76 -3.36 -21.63
CA GLU A 107 8.03 -4.65 -22.26
C GLU A 107 7.10 -5.78 -21.76
N THR A 108 6.29 -5.51 -20.72
CA THR A 108 5.41 -6.54 -20.15
C THR A 108 4.01 -6.41 -20.71
N ASP A 109 3.60 -7.38 -21.52
CA ASP A 109 2.25 -7.47 -22.10
C ASP A 109 1.29 -8.18 -21.14
N ALA A 110 0.68 -7.42 -20.22
CA ALA A 110 -0.32 -7.91 -19.29
C ALA A 110 -1.30 -6.80 -18.88
N PRO A 111 -2.57 -7.13 -18.59
CA PRO A 111 -3.59 -6.15 -18.23
C PRO A 111 -3.29 -5.44 -16.91
N VAL A 112 -2.65 -6.13 -15.97
CA VAL A 112 -2.13 -5.58 -14.70
C VAL A 112 -0.74 -6.16 -14.45
N VAL A 113 0.22 -5.29 -14.15
CA VAL A 113 1.61 -5.67 -13.83
C VAL A 113 1.98 -5.12 -12.46
N ASP A 114 2.38 -5.99 -11.53
CA ASP A 114 2.89 -5.62 -10.21
C ASP A 114 4.41 -5.75 -10.17
N GLY A 115 5.13 -4.64 -10.01
CA GLY A 115 6.59 -4.60 -9.98
C GLY A 115 7.21 -5.01 -8.65
N GLY A 116 6.43 -4.98 -7.59
CA GLY A 116 6.88 -5.33 -6.23
C GLY A 116 7.60 -4.21 -5.49
N VAL A 117 8.02 -4.55 -4.28
CA VAL A 117 8.67 -3.65 -3.34
C VAL A 117 9.90 -4.30 -2.75
N THR A 118 10.97 -3.55 -2.57
CA THR A 118 12.18 -3.97 -1.87
C THR A 118 12.50 -3.04 -0.71
N LEU A 119 13.45 -3.45 0.12
CA LEU A 119 13.98 -2.63 1.21
C LEU A 119 15.46 -2.37 1.00
N PHE A 120 15.93 -1.21 1.40
CA PHE A 120 17.37 -1.02 1.63
C PHE A 120 17.80 -1.89 2.81
N LEU A 121 18.94 -2.58 2.63
CA LEU A 121 19.59 -3.30 3.73
C LEU A 121 20.36 -2.29 4.57
N ASP A 122 19.68 -1.68 5.52
CA ASP A 122 20.26 -0.71 6.44
C ASP A 122 20.30 -1.31 7.86
N LYS A 123 21.50 -1.42 8.42
CA LYS A 123 21.72 -1.94 9.77
C LYS A 123 21.15 -1.02 10.86
N ASP A 124 21.10 0.27 10.61
CA ASP A 124 20.58 1.26 11.57
C ASP A 124 19.06 1.12 11.76
N LEU A 125 18.37 0.54 10.77
CA LEU A 125 16.94 0.25 10.84
C LEU A 125 16.60 -1.09 11.53
N SER A 126 17.59 -1.82 12.04
CA SER A 126 17.39 -3.11 12.74
C SER A 126 16.45 -3.03 13.96
N ASN A 127 16.23 -1.85 14.51
CA ASN A 127 15.30 -1.58 15.62
C ASN A 127 13.96 -0.99 15.16
N ASN A 128 13.76 -0.77 13.86
CA ASN A 128 12.49 -0.36 13.30
C ASN A 128 11.59 -1.60 13.08
N LEU A 129 10.37 -1.59 13.64
CA LEU A 129 9.45 -2.72 13.60
C LEU A 129 8.98 -3.04 12.17
N ARG A 130 8.71 -2.01 11.37
CA ARG A 130 8.30 -2.19 9.97
C ARG A 130 9.43 -2.80 9.15
N TYR A 131 10.64 -2.28 9.30
CA TYR A 131 11.81 -2.86 8.65
C TYR A 131 12.00 -4.34 9.01
N LYS A 132 11.95 -4.70 10.31
CA LYS A 132 12.02 -6.09 10.75
C LYS A 132 10.93 -6.96 10.12
N TYR A 133 9.71 -6.44 10.05
CA TYR A 133 8.58 -7.18 9.51
C TYR A 133 8.73 -7.46 8.01
N GLU A 134 9.08 -6.44 7.22
CA GLU A 134 9.30 -6.59 5.78
C GLU A 134 10.55 -7.43 5.49
N PHE A 135 11.64 -7.21 6.24
CA PHE A 135 12.87 -8.00 6.09
C PHE A 135 12.67 -9.49 6.38
N ALA A 136 11.90 -9.82 7.41
CA ALA A 136 11.57 -11.22 7.72
C ALA A 136 10.70 -11.91 6.65
N ASN A 137 10.08 -11.13 5.77
CA ASN A 137 9.25 -11.62 4.67
C ASN A 137 9.89 -11.38 3.29
N LYS A 138 11.14 -10.90 3.20
CA LYS A 138 11.79 -10.50 1.94
C LYS A 138 11.73 -11.57 0.84
N ASP A 139 11.91 -12.85 1.21
CA ASP A 139 11.90 -13.94 0.24
C ASP A 139 10.50 -14.19 -0.38
N ARG A 140 9.46 -13.68 0.26
CA ARG A 140 8.07 -13.70 -0.27
C ARG A 140 7.78 -12.56 -1.23
N HIS A 141 8.71 -11.60 -1.36
CA HIS A 141 8.52 -10.42 -2.22
C HIS A 141 9.07 -10.60 -3.64
N THR A 142 9.71 -11.74 -3.96
CA THR A 142 10.13 -12.06 -5.34
C THR A 142 8.92 -12.25 -6.26
N ALA A 143 9.05 -11.91 -7.54
CA ALA A 143 7.98 -12.08 -8.53
C ALA A 143 7.42 -13.51 -8.55
N ILE A 144 8.29 -14.52 -8.50
CA ILE A 144 7.90 -15.94 -8.47
C ILE A 144 6.99 -16.24 -7.27
N GLN A 145 7.35 -15.76 -6.08
CA GLN A 145 6.54 -16.01 -4.89
C GLN A 145 5.21 -15.24 -4.92
N ARG A 146 5.22 -13.99 -5.42
CA ARG A 146 4.01 -13.19 -5.59
C ARG A 146 3.08 -13.82 -6.64
N GLN A 147 3.62 -14.36 -7.73
CA GLN A 147 2.85 -15.04 -8.79
C GLN A 147 2.16 -16.31 -8.32
N SER A 148 2.64 -16.94 -7.23
CA SER A 148 1.98 -18.14 -6.67
C SER A 148 0.57 -17.88 -6.12
N ARG A 149 0.26 -16.63 -5.76
CA ARG A 149 -1.07 -16.14 -5.35
C ARG A 149 -1.24 -14.71 -5.84
N PRO A 150 -1.44 -14.51 -7.16
CA PRO A 150 -1.25 -13.21 -7.79
C PRO A 150 -2.16 -12.13 -7.21
N TYR A 151 -3.39 -12.44 -6.88
CA TYR A 151 -4.34 -11.46 -6.35
C TYR A 151 -4.12 -11.15 -4.87
N GLN A 152 -3.75 -12.15 -4.05
CA GLN A 152 -3.53 -11.97 -2.60
C GLN A 152 -2.18 -11.32 -2.28
N HIS A 153 -1.23 -11.36 -3.20
CA HIS A 153 0.08 -10.73 -3.06
C HIS A 153 0.17 -9.38 -3.78
N PHE A 154 -0.88 -8.98 -4.49
CA PHE A 154 -0.97 -7.69 -5.14
C PHE A 154 -0.88 -6.53 -4.15
N ARG A 155 -0.12 -5.49 -4.52
CA ARG A 155 0.02 -4.26 -3.74
C ARG A 155 -0.11 -3.04 -4.64
N THR A 156 -0.84 -2.03 -4.15
CA THR A 156 -1.06 -0.78 -4.89
C THR A 156 0.12 0.20 -4.85
N THR A 157 1.23 -0.19 -4.25
CA THR A 157 2.42 0.66 -4.08
C THR A 157 3.20 0.86 -5.37
N ASN A 158 3.21 -0.15 -6.26
CA ASN A 158 4.01 -0.16 -7.48
C ASN A 158 3.38 -1.09 -8.53
N PHE A 159 2.46 -0.58 -9.35
CA PHE A 159 1.79 -1.39 -10.36
C PHE A 159 1.38 -0.59 -11.59
N MET A 160 1.38 -1.25 -12.74
CA MET A 160 0.84 -0.73 -13.99
C MET A 160 -0.48 -1.44 -14.32
N VAL A 161 -1.43 -0.70 -14.91
CA VAL A 161 -2.76 -1.21 -15.28
C VAL A 161 -3.31 -0.43 -16.47
N SER A 162 -4.15 -1.05 -17.30
CA SER A 162 -4.86 -0.31 -18.33
C SER A 162 -5.91 0.64 -17.72
N ARG A 163 -6.08 1.82 -18.33
CA ARG A 163 -7.03 2.83 -17.88
C ARG A 163 -8.48 2.31 -17.91
N ASP A 164 -8.81 1.47 -18.88
CA ASP A 164 -10.15 0.91 -19.03
C ASP A 164 -10.52 0.00 -17.86
N ILE A 165 -9.57 -0.79 -17.34
CA ILE A 165 -9.77 -1.58 -16.13
C ILE A 165 -10.10 -0.67 -14.94
N MET A 166 -9.36 0.42 -14.75
CA MET A 166 -9.58 1.34 -13.65
C MET A 166 -10.90 2.11 -13.75
N ILE A 167 -11.38 2.36 -14.98
CA ILE A 167 -12.71 2.98 -15.19
C ILE A 167 -13.84 2.01 -14.87
N LEU A 168 -13.71 0.75 -15.30
CA LEU A 168 -14.70 -0.29 -15.07
C LEU A 168 -14.70 -0.78 -13.62
N HIS A 169 -13.52 -0.83 -13.01
CA HIS A 169 -13.29 -1.36 -11.68
C HIS A 169 -12.48 -0.36 -10.82
N PRO A 170 -13.07 0.77 -10.42
CA PRO A 170 -12.37 1.74 -9.57
C PRO A 170 -12.10 1.15 -8.18
N PHE A 171 -11.15 1.74 -7.47
CA PHE A 171 -10.97 1.44 -6.05
C PHE A 171 -12.25 1.74 -5.26
N ASP A 172 -12.57 0.89 -4.30
CA ASP A 172 -13.73 1.09 -3.42
C ASP A 172 -13.41 2.19 -2.38
N GLU A 173 -14.01 3.36 -2.53
CA GLU A 173 -13.78 4.52 -1.67
C GLU A 173 -14.33 4.37 -0.25
N ARG A 174 -15.10 3.30 0.03
CA ARG A 174 -15.48 2.92 1.40
C ARG A 174 -14.24 2.57 2.25
N TYR A 175 -13.12 2.12 1.62
CA TYR A 175 -11.81 1.95 2.24
C TYR A 175 -11.10 3.28 2.42
N ARG A 176 -11.72 4.18 3.16
CA ARG A 176 -11.19 5.53 3.41
C ARG A 176 -9.99 5.55 4.35
N TYR A 177 -10.00 4.64 5.33
CA TYR A 177 -8.97 4.53 6.35
C TYR A 177 -7.84 3.62 5.88
N TYR A 178 -6.77 3.54 6.67
CA TYR A 178 -5.58 2.78 6.31
C TYR A 178 -5.86 1.28 6.12
N GLY A 179 -5.37 0.75 5.00
CA GLY A 179 -5.21 -0.68 4.73
C GLY A 179 -6.42 -1.37 4.10
N TYR A 180 -6.11 -2.49 3.44
CA TYR A 180 -7.02 -3.41 2.76
C TYR A 180 -7.69 -2.89 1.48
N GLU A 181 -7.44 -1.65 1.04
CA GLU A 181 -7.88 -1.18 -0.27
C GLU A 181 -7.21 -1.96 -1.42
N ASP A 182 -5.96 -2.36 -1.22
CA ASP A 182 -5.20 -3.22 -2.14
C ASP A 182 -5.74 -4.64 -2.19
N VAL A 183 -6.03 -5.23 -1.04
CA VAL A 183 -6.64 -6.56 -0.90
C VAL A 183 -8.02 -6.60 -1.55
N ALA A 184 -8.84 -5.57 -1.33
CA ALA A 184 -10.16 -5.46 -1.93
C ALA A 184 -10.07 -5.33 -3.46
N PHE A 185 -9.13 -4.54 -3.97
CA PHE A 185 -8.91 -4.39 -5.41
C PHE A 185 -8.39 -5.68 -6.05
N GLY A 186 -7.42 -6.36 -5.42
CA GLY A 186 -6.98 -7.70 -5.86
C GLY A 186 -8.12 -8.71 -5.96
N LYS A 187 -9.06 -8.69 -5.00
CA LYS A 187 -10.28 -9.50 -5.06
C LYS A 187 -11.16 -9.14 -6.27
N VAL A 188 -11.37 -7.85 -6.54
CA VAL A 188 -12.15 -7.40 -7.70
C VAL A 188 -11.51 -7.88 -9.00
N LEU A 189 -10.18 -7.80 -9.14
CA LEU A 189 -9.48 -8.31 -10.31
C LEU A 189 -9.71 -9.83 -10.48
N GLN A 190 -9.63 -10.60 -9.40
CA GLN A 190 -9.88 -12.04 -9.42
C GLN A 190 -11.32 -12.39 -9.83
N GLU A 191 -12.31 -11.72 -9.26
CA GLU A 191 -13.74 -11.95 -9.55
C GLU A 191 -14.11 -11.62 -11.00
N ASN A 192 -13.31 -10.74 -11.65
CA ASN A 192 -13.51 -10.36 -13.05
C ASN A 192 -12.54 -11.08 -14.01
N ASN A 193 -11.78 -12.08 -13.54
CA ASN A 193 -10.80 -12.84 -14.33
C ASN A 193 -9.78 -11.94 -15.04
N ILE A 194 -9.33 -10.88 -14.38
CA ILE A 194 -8.28 -9.98 -14.88
C ILE A 194 -6.94 -10.45 -14.32
N ASP A 195 -6.07 -10.95 -15.19
CA ASP A 195 -4.79 -11.51 -14.79
C ASP A 195 -3.81 -10.44 -14.27
N ILE A 196 -3.02 -10.82 -13.26
CA ILE A 196 -1.92 -10.02 -12.73
C ILE A 196 -0.60 -10.73 -13.05
N CYS A 197 0.28 -10.03 -13.75
CA CYS A 197 1.66 -10.44 -13.96
C CYS A 197 2.56 -9.79 -12.91
N HIS A 198 3.24 -10.59 -12.11
CA HIS A 198 4.24 -10.09 -11.16
C HIS A 198 5.63 -10.14 -11.78
N ILE A 199 6.32 -9.02 -11.81
CA ILE A 199 7.69 -8.90 -12.33
C ILE A 199 8.66 -8.43 -11.23
N ASP A 200 9.94 -8.74 -11.37
CA ASP A 200 10.98 -8.23 -10.48
C ASP A 200 11.44 -6.83 -10.94
N ASN A 201 10.57 -5.85 -10.71
CA ASN A 201 10.78 -4.43 -11.01
C ASN A 201 10.50 -3.56 -9.77
N PRO A 202 11.18 -3.84 -8.64
CA PRO A 202 10.78 -3.28 -7.36
C PRO A 202 11.16 -1.81 -7.23
N ILE A 203 10.29 -1.06 -6.55
CA ILE A 203 10.66 0.20 -5.90
C ILE A 203 11.24 -0.08 -4.52
N CYS A 204 12.05 0.83 -4.01
CA CYS A 204 12.44 0.83 -2.61
C CYS A 204 11.60 1.82 -1.81
N MET A 205 11.08 1.39 -0.66
CA MET A 205 10.38 2.28 0.26
C MET A 205 11.38 3.19 0.98
N GLU A 206 11.27 4.50 0.80
CA GLU A 206 11.93 5.52 1.60
C GLU A 206 10.98 6.00 2.70
N GLY A 207 11.50 6.44 3.83
CA GLY A 207 10.65 7.02 4.87
C GLY A 207 9.81 6.02 5.65
N LEU A 208 10.45 4.90 6.08
CA LEU A 208 9.78 4.00 7.01
C LEU A 208 9.36 4.77 8.27
N GLU A 209 8.09 4.67 8.62
CA GLU A 209 7.56 5.28 9.82
C GLU A 209 8.23 4.74 11.09
N ASP A 210 8.20 5.51 12.16
CA ASP A 210 8.65 5.05 13.47
C ASP A 210 7.76 3.93 14.03
N ASN A 211 8.23 3.27 15.09
CA ASN A 211 7.50 2.16 15.69
C ASN A 211 6.11 2.53 16.19
N PRO A 212 5.90 3.66 16.91
CA PRO A 212 4.59 4.14 17.32
C PRO A 212 3.61 4.32 16.16
N ASP A 213 4.04 4.97 15.08
CA ASP A 213 3.20 5.22 13.91
C ASP A 213 2.88 3.94 13.14
N PHE A 214 3.84 3.02 13.00
CA PHE A 214 3.58 1.73 12.38
C PHE A 214 2.58 0.88 13.17
N VAL A 215 2.67 0.88 14.51
CA VAL A 215 1.68 0.20 15.37
C VAL A 215 0.31 0.84 15.22
N ARG A 216 0.20 2.19 15.25
CA ARG A 216 -1.06 2.92 15.07
C ARG A 216 -1.70 2.61 13.71
N LYS A 217 -0.92 2.64 12.62
CA LYS A 217 -1.40 2.26 11.27
C LYS A 217 -1.85 0.80 11.22
N THR A 218 -1.15 -0.10 11.92
CA THR A 218 -1.56 -1.51 12.02
C THR A 218 -2.91 -1.64 12.73
N GLU A 219 -3.09 -0.94 13.85
CA GLU A 219 -4.36 -0.91 14.60
C GLU A 219 -5.52 -0.39 13.73
N GLU A 220 -5.30 0.69 12.99
CA GLU A 220 -6.28 1.26 12.04
C GLU A 220 -6.62 0.27 10.92
N GLY A 221 -5.61 -0.38 10.32
CA GLY A 221 -5.84 -1.42 9.31
C GLY A 221 -6.66 -2.61 9.84
N LEU A 222 -6.43 -3.03 11.10
CA LEU A 222 -7.22 -4.08 11.73
C LEU A 222 -8.68 -3.66 11.98
N GLN A 223 -8.93 -2.38 12.26
CA GLN A 223 -10.30 -1.84 12.35
C GLN A 223 -10.98 -1.81 10.98
N THR A 224 -10.23 -1.44 9.92
CA THR A 224 -10.71 -1.52 8.53
C THR A 224 -11.05 -2.96 8.16
N LEU A 225 -10.17 -3.93 8.48
CA LEU A 225 -10.45 -5.35 8.27
C LEU A 225 -11.73 -5.82 8.99
N PHE A 226 -11.94 -5.37 10.21
CA PHE A 226 -13.17 -5.73 10.93
C PHE A 226 -14.42 -5.16 10.26
N ARG A 227 -14.36 -3.92 9.77
CA ARG A 227 -15.48 -3.27 9.06
C ARG A 227 -15.89 -4.05 7.82
N PHE A 228 -14.93 -4.57 7.07
CA PHE A 228 -15.14 -5.30 5.81
C PHE A 228 -14.92 -6.83 5.95
N LYS A 229 -15.02 -7.37 7.15
CA LYS A 229 -14.70 -8.78 7.44
C LYS A 229 -15.53 -9.77 6.61
N GLU A 230 -16.80 -9.49 6.34
CA GLU A 230 -17.66 -10.38 5.55
C GLU A 230 -17.26 -10.37 4.06
N GLU A 231 -16.83 -9.20 3.54
CA GLU A 231 -16.39 -9.07 2.16
C GLU A 231 -15.00 -9.70 1.95
N LEU A 232 -14.14 -9.71 3.00
CA LEU A 232 -12.75 -10.16 2.92
C LEU A 232 -12.47 -11.51 3.61
N LYS A 233 -13.49 -12.20 4.14
CA LYS A 233 -13.32 -13.41 5.00
C LYS A 233 -12.50 -14.51 4.34
N ASP A 234 -12.72 -14.76 3.05
CA ASP A 234 -12.06 -15.83 2.29
C ASP A 234 -10.78 -15.34 1.59
N TYR A 235 -10.50 -14.04 1.67
CA TYR A 235 -9.40 -13.38 0.97
C TYR A 235 -8.29 -12.91 1.89
N SER A 236 -8.63 -12.43 3.09
CA SER A 236 -7.65 -12.01 4.07
C SER A 236 -7.00 -13.21 4.77
N HIS A 237 -5.67 -13.31 4.65
CA HIS A 237 -4.89 -14.34 5.35
C HIS A 237 -5.16 -14.35 6.87
N MET A 238 -5.35 -13.17 7.48
CA MET A 238 -5.62 -13.09 8.92
C MET A 238 -6.99 -13.68 9.28
N LEU A 239 -8.04 -13.37 8.52
CA LEU A 239 -9.38 -13.92 8.77
C LEU A 239 -9.40 -15.43 8.52
N THR A 240 -8.76 -15.91 7.44
CA THR A 240 -8.62 -17.33 7.17
C THR A 240 -7.89 -18.05 8.31
N THR A 241 -6.79 -17.47 8.83
CA THR A 241 -6.06 -18.03 9.98
C THR A 241 -6.93 -18.10 11.22
N LEU A 242 -7.69 -17.05 11.52
CA LEU A 242 -8.61 -17.03 12.67
C LEU A 242 -9.72 -18.07 12.53
N HIS A 243 -10.27 -18.24 11.33
CA HIS A 243 -11.31 -19.24 11.06
C HIS A 243 -10.79 -20.68 11.24
N GLN A 244 -9.54 -20.95 10.91
CA GLN A 244 -8.90 -22.26 11.09
C GLN A 244 -8.41 -22.51 12.52
N THR A 245 -8.37 -21.49 13.38
CA THR A 245 -7.89 -21.60 14.75
C THR A 245 -9.01 -22.06 15.67
N ASN A 246 -8.71 -23.04 16.54
CA ASN A 246 -9.71 -23.56 17.46
C ASN A 246 -10.16 -22.49 18.49
N SER A 247 -11.39 -22.61 18.96
CA SER A 247 -12.03 -21.62 19.84
C SER A 247 -11.32 -21.42 21.19
N MET A 248 -10.65 -22.45 21.72
CA MET A 248 -9.88 -22.33 22.96
C MET A 248 -8.65 -21.45 22.77
N THR A 249 -7.88 -21.67 21.69
CA THR A 249 -6.72 -20.84 21.36
C THR A 249 -7.13 -19.38 21.14
N ILE A 250 -8.25 -19.14 20.43
CA ILE A 250 -8.79 -17.77 20.23
C ILE A 250 -9.08 -17.11 21.59
N LYS A 251 -9.74 -17.82 22.50
CA LYS A 251 -10.04 -17.30 23.85
C LYS A 251 -8.76 -17.01 24.64
N CYS A 252 -7.75 -17.89 24.56
CA CYS A 252 -6.47 -17.68 25.22
C CYS A 252 -5.74 -16.44 24.69
N ILE A 253 -5.66 -16.25 23.35
CA ILE A 253 -5.06 -15.07 22.72
C ILE A 253 -5.80 -13.81 23.15
N GLN A 254 -7.12 -13.84 23.15
CA GLN A 254 -7.96 -12.71 23.55
C GLN A 254 -7.74 -12.33 25.01
N LEU A 255 -7.76 -13.31 25.93
CA LEU A 255 -7.51 -13.09 27.35
C LEU A 255 -6.10 -12.56 27.59
N PHE A 256 -5.09 -13.15 26.94
CA PHE A 256 -3.72 -12.69 27.04
C PHE A 256 -3.58 -11.22 26.64
N HIS A 257 -4.17 -10.85 25.50
CA HIS A 257 -4.13 -9.46 25.03
C HIS A 257 -4.91 -8.51 25.97
N GLN A 258 -6.03 -8.96 26.56
CA GLN A 258 -6.77 -8.16 27.55
C GLN A 258 -5.92 -7.85 28.78
N LEU A 259 -5.09 -8.80 29.24
CA LEU A 259 -4.23 -8.63 30.41
C LEU A 259 -2.92 -7.90 30.09
N PHE A 260 -2.31 -8.17 28.95
CA PHE A 260 -0.95 -7.76 28.62
C PHE A 260 -0.84 -6.83 27.40
N GLY A 261 -1.93 -6.47 26.74
CA GLY A 261 -1.91 -5.66 25.52
C GLY A 261 -1.18 -4.33 25.66
N GLY A 262 -1.23 -3.70 26.83
CA GLY A 262 -0.44 -2.50 27.12
C GLY A 262 1.06 -2.76 27.14
N LEU A 263 1.49 -3.91 27.67
CA LEU A 263 2.90 -4.32 27.68
C LEU A 263 3.37 -4.74 26.27
N GLU A 264 2.52 -5.46 25.53
CA GLU A 264 2.78 -5.77 24.12
C GLU A 264 3.01 -4.47 23.33
N ARG A 265 2.09 -3.51 23.42
CA ARG A 265 2.19 -2.21 22.73
C ARG A 265 3.44 -1.44 23.13
N LYS A 266 3.79 -1.42 24.42
CA LYS A 266 5.02 -0.80 24.94
C LYS A 266 6.29 -1.44 24.35
N ASN A 267 6.32 -2.77 24.19
CA ASN A 267 7.42 -3.45 23.51
C ASN A 267 7.50 -3.01 22.04
N LEU A 268 6.35 -3.02 21.32
CA LEU A 268 6.30 -2.74 19.89
C LEU A 268 6.64 -1.28 19.55
N THR A 269 6.31 -0.34 20.41
CA THR A 269 6.62 1.09 20.26
C THR A 269 8.00 1.46 20.83
N GLY A 270 8.68 0.51 21.48
CA GLY A 270 10.00 0.71 22.10
C GLY A 270 11.17 0.54 21.14
N ARG A 271 12.38 0.59 21.71
CA ARG A 271 13.65 0.51 20.96
C ARG A 271 13.95 -0.88 20.39
N HIS A 272 13.41 -1.94 20.99
CA HIS A 272 13.71 -3.34 20.60
C HIS A 272 12.42 -4.14 20.38
N PRO A 273 11.64 -3.80 19.34
CA PRO A 273 10.37 -4.47 19.08
C PRO A 273 10.57 -5.93 18.66
N SER A 274 9.68 -6.81 19.12
CA SER A 274 9.68 -8.23 18.82
C SER A 274 8.63 -8.57 17.75
N LEU A 275 9.04 -9.26 16.68
CA LEU A 275 8.10 -9.74 15.64
C LEU A 275 7.13 -10.79 16.17
N LEU A 276 7.52 -11.61 17.15
CA LEU A 276 6.60 -12.57 17.77
C LEU A 276 5.48 -11.85 18.51
N ILE A 277 5.86 -10.86 19.35
CA ILE A 277 4.88 -10.01 20.04
C ILE A 277 4.00 -9.29 19.02
N PHE A 278 4.54 -8.79 17.91
CA PHE A 278 3.77 -8.13 16.87
C PHE A 278 2.71 -9.04 16.23
N LYS A 279 3.06 -10.30 15.96
CA LYS A 279 2.10 -11.30 15.44
C LYS A 279 0.96 -11.57 16.43
N LEU A 280 1.29 -11.77 17.72
CA LEU A 280 0.31 -11.98 18.78
C LEU A 280 -0.56 -10.74 19.01
N TYR A 281 0.06 -9.57 19.04
CA TYR A 281 -0.61 -8.28 19.19
C TYR A 281 -1.69 -8.06 18.13
N LYS A 282 -1.38 -8.29 16.86
CA LYS A 282 -2.35 -8.12 15.76
C LYS A 282 -3.59 -8.99 15.98
N LEU A 283 -3.39 -10.27 16.32
CA LEU A 283 -4.50 -11.20 16.56
C LEU A 283 -5.32 -10.79 17.80
N GLY A 284 -4.63 -10.50 18.90
CA GLY A 284 -5.27 -10.12 20.16
C GLY A 284 -6.04 -8.80 20.04
N TYR A 285 -5.43 -7.80 19.40
CA TYR A 285 -6.08 -6.51 19.15
C TYR A 285 -7.36 -6.67 18.33
N TYR A 286 -7.29 -7.40 17.20
CA TYR A 286 -8.44 -7.66 16.35
C TYR A 286 -9.57 -8.34 17.11
N LEU A 287 -9.28 -9.42 17.85
CA LEU A 287 -10.26 -10.17 18.62
C LEU A 287 -10.92 -9.32 19.73
N CYS A 288 -10.13 -8.50 20.42
CA CYS A 288 -10.66 -7.61 21.46
C CYS A 288 -11.47 -6.45 20.87
N TYR A 289 -11.06 -5.92 19.71
CA TYR A 289 -11.81 -4.91 18.98
C TYR A 289 -13.16 -5.47 18.51
N ALA A 290 -13.16 -6.64 17.87
CA ALA A 290 -14.36 -7.32 17.40
C ALA A 290 -15.38 -7.57 18.53
N LYS A 291 -14.91 -8.03 19.70
CA LYS A 291 -15.77 -8.25 20.87
C LYS A 291 -16.43 -6.95 21.34
N ARG A 292 -15.67 -5.86 21.42
CA ARG A 292 -16.21 -4.54 21.84
C ARG A 292 -17.30 -4.05 20.89
N GLN A 293 -17.07 -4.16 19.58
CA GLN A 293 -18.07 -3.72 18.59
C GLN A 293 -19.35 -4.57 18.64
N SER A 294 -19.22 -5.89 18.81
CA SER A 294 -20.38 -6.78 18.91
C SER A 294 -21.22 -6.49 20.17
N SER A 295 -20.58 -6.09 21.27
CA SER A 295 -21.28 -5.70 22.50
C SER A 295 -21.99 -4.34 22.40
N SER A 296 -21.49 -3.43 21.55
CA SER A 296 -22.08 -2.11 21.32
C SER A 296 -23.28 -2.14 20.35
N THR A 297 -23.41 -3.19 19.54
CA THR A 297 -24.51 -3.35 18.56
C THR A 297 -25.72 -4.08 19.17
N SER A 298 -25.56 -4.64 20.36
CA SER A 298 -26.62 -5.37 21.10
C SER A 298 -27.34 -4.51 22.16
N LEU A 299 -27.07 -3.22 22.23
CA LEU A 299 -27.76 -2.19 23.02
C LEU A 299 -28.52 -1.24 22.08
#